data_747fe4aed55c5e6477e684da9f959e01
#
_entry.id   747fe4aed55c5e6477e684da9f959e01
#
_cell.length_a   1.000
_cell.length_b   1.000
_cell.length_c   1.000
_cell.angle_alpha   90.00
_cell.angle_beta   90.00
_cell.angle_gamma   90.00
#
_symmetry.space_group_name_H-M   'P 1'
#
loop_
_entity.id
_entity.type
_entity.pdbx_description
1 polymer ?
#
loop_
_entity_poly.entity_id
_entity_poly.type
_entity_poly.pdbx_seq_one_letter_code
_entity_poly.pdbx_strand_id
1 'polypeptide(L)'
;MAKIQTIEKLFYYINAFSYLTFPIFYFFSREKKGLPTILCIYGTVVCFYLCVFDYLLEAKSYNALLVLQNLFTPFEYLVFTTIFFLSASKKRRKLLIGLSAAFITFLISLFIIKPARIDSHLILDTIPVGIETILIFIYIFSFLYEQSKIDDSESIFNNYLFWISIGLLIYLGGSFFFNILVTEMSLAEFDNYYHYTYIAELVKNILFLVALFKISAVKKKELIPQIQMPYLDIDMN
;
A
#
# COMPACT_ATOMS: atom_id res chain seq x y z
N MET A 1 -12.71 -17.53 25.17
CA MET A 1 -11.90 -18.01 24.04
C MET A 1 -12.68 -18.12 22.72
N ALA A 2 -13.75 -18.93 22.59
CA ALA A 2 -14.46 -19.09 21.30
C ALA A 2 -14.97 -17.77 20.65
N LYS A 3 -15.42 -16.80 21.44
CA LYS A 3 -15.95 -15.52 20.94
C LYS A 3 -14.85 -14.61 20.35
N ILE A 4 -13.64 -14.65 20.88
CA ILE A 4 -12.49 -13.88 20.40
C ILE A 4 -12.05 -14.43 19.05
N GLN A 5 -11.87 -15.76 18.91
CA GLN A 5 -11.52 -16.42 17.65
C GLN A 5 -12.52 -16.14 16.50
N THR A 6 -13.81 -15.94 16.84
CA THR A 6 -14.83 -15.61 15.82
C THR A 6 -14.64 -14.17 15.31
N ILE A 7 -14.29 -13.23 16.18
CA ILE A 7 -14.07 -11.82 15.84
C ILE A 7 -12.79 -11.69 14.98
N GLU A 8 -11.73 -12.38 15.34
CA GLU A 8 -10.46 -12.39 14.59
C GLU A 8 -10.65 -12.90 13.16
N LYS A 9 -11.34 -14.03 13.00
CA LYS A 9 -11.69 -14.57 11.67
C LYS A 9 -12.53 -13.59 10.87
N LEU A 10 -13.46 -12.88 11.49
CA LEU A 10 -14.28 -11.88 10.82
C LEU A 10 -13.42 -10.74 10.29
N PHE A 11 -12.51 -10.17 11.10
CA PHE A 11 -11.59 -9.13 10.65
C PHE A 11 -10.66 -9.61 9.53
N TYR A 12 -10.14 -10.82 9.64
CA TYR A 12 -9.33 -11.42 8.59
C TYR A 12 -10.08 -11.49 7.25
N TYR A 13 -11.31 -12.03 7.24
CA TYR A 13 -12.10 -12.12 6.00
C TYR A 13 -12.49 -10.75 5.46
N ILE A 14 -12.88 -9.80 6.31
CA ILE A 14 -13.18 -8.42 5.88
C ILE A 14 -11.95 -7.81 5.23
N ASN A 15 -10.77 -7.98 5.83
CA ASN A 15 -9.51 -7.50 5.27
C ASN A 15 -9.20 -8.16 3.93
N ALA A 16 -9.27 -9.49 3.84
CA ALA A 16 -9.05 -10.22 2.59
C ALA A 16 -10.00 -9.77 1.48
N PHE A 17 -11.31 -9.62 1.77
CA PHE A 17 -12.28 -9.11 0.82
C PHE A 17 -12.03 -7.66 0.41
N SER A 18 -11.45 -6.84 1.28
CA SER A 18 -11.14 -5.44 0.94
C SER A 18 -10.14 -5.32 -0.22
N TYR A 19 -9.21 -6.27 -0.38
CA TYR A 19 -8.28 -6.30 -1.51
C TYR A 19 -8.95 -6.64 -2.84
N LEU A 20 -10.03 -7.43 -2.84
CA LEU A 20 -10.80 -7.72 -4.05
C LEU A 20 -11.49 -6.48 -4.63
N THR A 21 -11.69 -5.45 -3.84
CA THR A 21 -12.29 -4.19 -4.30
C THR A 21 -11.46 -3.51 -5.40
N PHE A 22 -10.12 -3.67 -5.40
CA PHE A 22 -9.24 -3.07 -6.40
C PHE A 22 -9.42 -3.68 -7.81
N PRO A 23 -9.34 -5.02 -8.01
CA PRO A 23 -9.65 -5.60 -9.30
C PRO A 23 -11.10 -5.37 -9.72
N ILE A 24 -12.08 -5.43 -8.80
CA ILE A 24 -13.47 -5.10 -9.09
C ILE A 24 -13.57 -3.68 -9.63
N PHE A 25 -13.00 -2.69 -8.92
CA PHE A 25 -12.99 -1.30 -9.37
C PHE A 25 -12.36 -1.16 -10.76
N TYR A 26 -11.23 -1.83 -11.01
CA TYR A 26 -10.53 -1.79 -12.30
C TYR A 26 -11.42 -2.29 -13.45
N PHE A 27 -12.20 -3.36 -13.27
CA PHE A 27 -13.09 -3.87 -14.31
C PHE A 27 -14.22 -2.90 -14.65
N PHE A 28 -14.76 -2.19 -13.65
CA PHE A 28 -15.84 -1.21 -13.85
C PHE A 28 -15.32 0.19 -14.21
N SER A 29 -14.04 0.47 -14.00
CA SER A 29 -13.44 1.76 -14.34
C SER A 29 -13.24 1.90 -15.84
N ARG A 30 -13.51 3.09 -16.35
CA ARG A 30 -13.13 3.48 -17.74
C ARG A 30 -11.63 3.72 -17.87
N GLU A 31 -10.99 4.14 -16.80
CA GLU A 31 -9.56 4.39 -16.75
C GLU A 31 -8.82 3.12 -16.32
N LYS A 32 -7.99 2.60 -17.22
CA LYS A 32 -7.23 1.36 -17.01
C LYS A 32 -5.71 1.57 -16.98
N LYS A 33 -5.24 2.84 -16.93
CA LYS A 33 -3.81 3.15 -16.93
C LYS A 33 -3.36 3.78 -15.61
N GLY A 34 -2.10 3.55 -15.26
CA GLY A 34 -1.48 4.13 -14.06
C GLY A 34 -1.97 3.48 -12.76
N LEU A 35 -2.44 4.30 -11.80
CA LEU A 35 -2.82 3.83 -10.47
C LEU A 35 -3.87 2.70 -10.46
N PRO A 36 -4.96 2.74 -11.27
CA PRO A 36 -5.93 1.63 -11.25
C PRO A 36 -5.31 0.28 -11.63
N THR A 37 -4.40 0.26 -12.61
CA THR A 37 -3.69 -0.98 -13.01
C THR A 37 -2.80 -1.48 -11.89
N ILE A 38 -2.03 -0.59 -11.24
CA ILE A 38 -1.11 -0.96 -10.16
C ILE A 38 -1.88 -1.53 -8.98
N LEU A 39 -2.97 -0.88 -8.56
CA LEU A 39 -3.78 -1.36 -7.45
C LEU A 39 -4.55 -2.64 -7.80
N CYS A 40 -4.97 -2.83 -9.06
CA CYS A 40 -5.53 -4.10 -9.51
C CYS A 40 -4.52 -5.25 -9.38
N ILE A 41 -3.28 -5.06 -9.84
CA ILE A 41 -2.21 -6.04 -9.70
C ILE A 41 -1.93 -6.30 -8.21
N TYR A 42 -1.80 -5.23 -7.41
CA TYR A 42 -1.57 -5.33 -5.97
C TYR A 42 -2.66 -6.17 -5.28
N GLY A 43 -3.93 -5.80 -5.46
CA GLY A 43 -5.04 -6.52 -4.84
C GLY A 43 -5.13 -7.99 -5.27
N THR A 44 -4.89 -8.27 -6.55
CA THR A 44 -4.89 -9.65 -7.08
C THR A 44 -3.77 -10.48 -6.47
N VAL A 45 -2.55 -9.92 -6.41
CA VAL A 45 -1.38 -10.62 -5.84
C VAL A 45 -1.56 -10.82 -4.34
N VAL A 46 -2.09 -9.84 -3.59
CA VAL A 46 -2.36 -9.99 -2.16
C VAL A 46 -3.40 -11.07 -1.91
N CYS A 47 -4.49 -11.12 -2.68
CA CYS A 47 -5.48 -12.20 -2.55
C CYS A 47 -4.86 -13.58 -2.79
N PHE A 48 -4.02 -13.70 -3.82
CA PHE A 48 -3.29 -14.94 -4.08
C PHE A 48 -2.32 -15.30 -2.95
N TYR A 49 -1.57 -14.29 -2.45
CA TYR A 49 -0.68 -14.43 -1.31
C TYR A 49 -1.41 -14.97 -0.08
N LEU A 50 -2.57 -14.41 0.28
CA LEU A 50 -3.36 -14.85 1.42
C LEU A 50 -3.85 -16.30 1.27
N CYS A 51 -4.32 -16.68 0.08
CA CYS A 51 -4.73 -18.07 -0.19
C CYS A 51 -3.58 -19.06 -0.06
N VAL A 52 -2.38 -18.70 -0.59
CA VAL A 52 -1.18 -19.55 -0.48
C VAL A 52 -0.68 -19.60 0.96
N PHE A 53 -0.73 -18.46 1.67
CA PHE A 53 -0.33 -18.38 3.07
C PHE A 53 -1.17 -19.31 3.95
N ASP A 54 -2.49 -19.27 3.82
CA ASP A 54 -3.42 -20.14 4.57
C ASP A 54 -3.16 -21.61 4.26
N TYR A 55 -2.99 -21.95 2.98
CA TYR A 55 -2.67 -23.31 2.57
C TYR A 55 -1.36 -23.84 3.18
N LEU A 56 -0.30 -23.02 3.15
CA LEU A 56 1.00 -23.39 3.71
C LEU A 56 0.97 -23.48 5.24
N LEU A 57 0.17 -22.64 5.89
CA LEU A 57 -0.04 -22.67 7.33
C LEU A 57 -0.73 -23.97 7.76
N GLU A 58 -1.79 -24.36 7.06
CA GLU A 58 -2.48 -25.65 7.30
C GLU A 58 -1.56 -26.86 7.04
N ALA A 59 -0.75 -26.78 5.98
CA ALA A 59 0.26 -27.80 5.65
C ALA A 59 1.46 -27.80 6.61
N LYS A 60 1.54 -26.86 7.57
CA LYS A 60 2.67 -26.67 8.51
C LYS A 60 4.03 -26.53 7.81
N SER A 61 4.03 -25.94 6.62
CA SER A 61 5.23 -25.73 5.79
C SER A 61 5.91 -24.41 6.12
N TYR A 62 6.48 -24.27 7.31
CA TYR A 62 7.04 -23.01 7.81
C TYR A 62 8.18 -22.45 6.95
N ASN A 63 9.02 -23.30 6.35
CA ASN A 63 10.06 -22.85 5.43
C ASN A 63 9.50 -22.15 4.20
N ALA A 64 8.42 -22.71 3.62
CA ALA A 64 7.76 -22.11 2.47
C ALA A 64 7.05 -20.80 2.85
N LEU A 65 6.48 -20.71 4.06
CA LEU A 65 5.90 -19.46 4.59
C LEU A 65 6.95 -18.35 4.69
N LEU A 66 8.14 -18.65 5.21
CA LEU A 66 9.24 -17.68 5.29
C LEU A 66 9.67 -17.18 3.90
N VAL A 67 9.82 -18.09 2.94
CA VAL A 67 10.15 -17.72 1.57
C VAL A 67 9.05 -16.83 0.98
N LEU A 68 7.78 -17.18 1.19
CA LEU A 68 6.63 -16.42 0.70
C LEU A 68 6.61 -14.99 1.27
N GLN A 69 6.83 -14.83 2.58
CA GLN A 69 6.90 -13.52 3.23
C GLN A 69 8.07 -12.69 2.72
N ASN A 70 9.25 -13.30 2.64
CA ASN A 70 10.45 -12.63 2.12
C ASN A 70 10.32 -12.18 0.67
N LEU A 71 9.49 -12.82 -0.14
CA LEU A 71 9.16 -12.39 -1.49
C LEU A 71 8.06 -11.30 -1.51
N PHE A 72 7.18 -11.32 -0.53
CA PHE A 72 6.09 -10.36 -0.46
C PHE A 72 6.57 -8.95 -0.10
N THR A 73 7.48 -8.79 0.86
CA THR A 73 8.05 -7.50 1.26
C THR A 73 8.64 -6.72 0.07
N PRO A 74 9.57 -7.24 -0.75
CA PRO A 74 10.06 -6.49 -1.91
C PRO A 74 8.98 -6.22 -2.96
N PHE A 75 7.99 -7.10 -3.12
CA PHE A 75 6.86 -6.85 -4.01
C PHE A 75 6.03 -5.65 -3.53
N GLU A 76 5.65 -5.61 -2.25
CA GLU A 76 4.88 -4.52 -1.66
C GLU A 76 5.64 -3.18 -1.77
N TYR A 77 6.93 -3.18 -1.43
CA TYR A 77 7.81 -2.04 -1.61
C TYR A 77 7.83 -1.52 -3.06
N LEU A 78 7.98 -2.42 -4.04
CA LEU A 78 8.01 -2.03 -5.46
C LEU A 78 6.67 -1.43 -5.92
N VAL A 79 5.56 -1.97 -5.45
CA VAL A 79 4.23 -1.41 -5.75
C VAL A 79 4.10 0.00 -5.22
N PHE A 80 4.40 0.24 -3.95
CA PHE A 80 4.27 1.56 -3.34
C PHE A 80 5.27 2.56 -3.94
N THR A 81 6.52 2.14 -4.17
CA THR A 81 7.51 2.98 -4.84
C THR A 81 7.05 3.37 -6.25
N THR A 82 6.46 2.44 -7.01
CA THR A 82 5.96 2.72 -8.36
C THR A 82 4.84 3.76 -8.35
N ILE A 83 3.94 3.72 -7.35
CA ILE A 83 2.87 4.73 -7.20
C ILE A 83 3.48 6.13 -7.02
N PHE A 84 4.47 6.28 -6.15
CA PHE A 84 5.15 7.57 -5.97
C PHE A 84 5.97 7.98 -7.19
N PHE A 85 6.57 7.02 -7.89
CA PHE A 85 7.38 7.28 -9.07
C PHE A 85 6.57 7.86 -10.24
N LEU A 86 5.33 7.44 -10.43
CA LEU A 86 4.46 7.93 -11.50
C LEU A 86 4.23 9.45 -11.43
N SER A 87 4.17 10.00 -10.21
CA SER A 87 3.89 11.42 -9.98
C SER A 87 5.12 12.22 -9.52
N ALA A 88 6.30 11.58 -9.54
CA ALA A 88 7.51 12.22 -9.07
C ALA A 88 8.09 13.23 -10.07
N SER A 89 8.56 14.38 -9.57
CA SER A 89 9.42 15.31 -10.31
C SER A 89 10.73 14.63 -10.72
N LYS A 90 11.43 15.17 -11.74
CA LYS A 90 12.71 14.60 -12.22
C LYS A 90 13.74 14.43 -11.09
N LYS A 91 13.81 15.37 -10.13
CA LYS A 91 14.71 15.29 -8.99
C LYS A 91 14.32 14.16 -8.05
N ARG A 92 13.04 14.05 -7.72
CA ARG A 92 12.51 13.00 -6.84
C ARG A 92 12.64 11.60 -7.46
N ARG A 93 12.45 11.45 -8.77
CA ARG A 93 12.68 10.17 -9.46
C ARG A 93 14.10 9.64 -9.26
N LYS A 94 15.11 10.51 -9.34
CA LYS A 94 16.51 10.11 -9.08
C LYS A 94 16.70 9.61 -7.64
N LEU A 95 16.10 10.30 -6.66
CA LEU A 95 16.11 9.87 -5.26
C LEU A 95 15.45 8.50 -5.08
N LEU A 96 14.24 8.33 -5.63
CA LEU A 96 13.50 7.06 -5.57
C LEU A 96 14.30 5.91 -6.16
N ILE A 97 14.90 6.09 -7.34
CA ILE A 97 15.74 5.06 -7.99
C ILE A 97 16.95 4.72 -7.12
N GLY A 98 17.67 5.74 -6.62
CA GLY A 98 18.88 5.51 -5.81
C GLY A 98 18.59 4.75 -4.52
N LEU A 99 17.55 5.16 -3.77
CA LEU A 99 17.16 4.48 -2.54
C LEU A 99 16.61 3.08 -2.81
N SER A 100 15.83 2.90 -3.89
CA SER A 100 15.32 1.57 -4.26
C SER A 100 16.42 0.62 -4.67
N ALA A 101 17.40 1.08 -5.44
CA ALA A 101 18.56 0.27 -5.82
C ALA A 101 19.36 -0.18 -4.57
N ALA A 102 19.60 0.75 -3.63
CA ALA A 102 20.27 0.42 -2.37
C ALA A 102 19.49 -0.61 -1.55
N PHE A 103 18.16 -0.46 -1.44
CA PHE A 103 17.31 -1.39 -0.70
C PHE A 103 17.28 -2.79 -1.34
N ILE A 104 17.12 -2.88 -2.66
CA ILE A 104 17.14 -4.17 -3.37
C ILE A 104 18.50 -4.86 -3.21
N THR A 105 19.60 -4.10 -3.34
CA THR A 105 20.96 -4.65 -3.10
C THR A 105 21.10 -5.15 -1.67
N PHE A 106 20.58 -4.43 -0.69
CA PHE A 106 20.56 -4.85 0.71
C PHE A 106 19.76 -6.15 0.90
N LEU A 107 18.56 -6.25 0.32
CA LEU A 107 17.75 -7.47 0.39
C LEU A 107 18.47 -8.67 -0.22
N ILE A 108 19.07 -8.50 -1.41
CA ILE A 108 19.85 -9.57 -2.06
C ILE A 108 21.01 -10.01 -1.17
N SER A 109 21.73 -9.07 -0.55
CA SER A 109 22.83 -9.40 0.35
C SER A 109 22.37 -10.16 1.60
N LEU A 110 21.21 -9.81 2.16
CA LEU A 110 20.62 -10.55 3.27
C LEU A 110 20.26 -12.00 2.89
N PHE A 111 19.67 -12.20 1.71
CA PHE A 111 19.35 -13.54 1.21
C PHE A 111 20.59 -14.42 1.04
N ILE A 112 21.72 -13.84 0.62
CA ILE A 112 22.98 -14.56 0.43
C ILE A 112 23.65 -14.88 1.78
N ILE A 113 23.66 -13.91 2.71
CA ILE A 113 24.40 -14.03 3.99
C ILE A 113 23.61 -14.82 5.03
N LYS A 114 22.30 -14.62 5.08
CA LYS A 114 21.41 -15.32 6.02
C LYS A 114 20.35 -16.08 5.24
N PRO A 115 20.67 -17.26 4.68
CA PRO A 115 19.62 -18.12 4.15
C PRO A 115 18.64 -18.42 5.30
N ALA A 116 17.33 -18.30 5.01
CA ALA A 116 16.26 -18.43 5.97
C ALA A 116 16.44 -19.64 6.89
N ARG A 117 16.85 -19.40 8.13
CA ARG A 117 16.96 -20.43 9.19
C ARG A 117 15.84 -20.23 10.18
N ILE A 118 15.07 -21.28 10.40
CA ILE A 118 14.05 -21.35 11.44
C ILE A 118 14.75 -21.72 12.75
N ASP A 119 15.38 -20.76 13.39
CA ASP A 119 15.88 -20.95 14.76
C ASP A 119 15.05 -20.19 15.81
N SER A 120 14.04 -19.45 15.40
CA SER A 120 13.12 -18.74 16.29
C SER A 120 11.68 -18.93 15.86
N HIS A 121 10.77 -19.04 16.83
CA HIS A 121 9.32 -19.16 16.65
C HIS A 121 8.67 -17.93 15.96
N LEU A 122 9.45 -16.92 15.58
CA LEU A 122 9.03 -15.69 14.94
C LEU A 122 9.35 -15.74 13.45
N ILE A 123 8.30 -15.86 12.66
CA ILE A 123 8.32 -15.96 11.19
C ILE A 123 8.65 -14.60 10.52
N LEU A 124 8.68 -13.51 11.29
CA LEU A 124 8.80 -12.15 10.75
C LEU A 124 10.26 -11.69 10.73
N ASP A 125 10.79 -11.43 9.54
CA ASP A 125 12.04 -10.69 9.40
C ASP A 125 11.79 -9.19 9.57
N THR A 126 11.94 -8.69 10.80
CA THR A 126 11.61 -7.31 11.19
C THR A 126 12.51 -6.27 10.51
N ILE A 127 13.74 -6.64 10.13
CA ILE A 127 14.72 -5.69 9.56
C ILE A 127 14.32 -5.21 8.16
N PRO A 128 14.03 -6.08 7.17
CA PRO A 128 13.53 -5.65 5.86
C PRO A 128 12.27 -4.80 5.93
N VAL A 129 11.28 -5.21 6.73
CA VAL A 129 10.02 -4.48 6.91
C VAL A 129 10.26 -3.11 7.55
N GLY A 130 11.17 -3.03 8.53
CA GLY A 130 11.54 -1.75 9.15
C GLY A 130 12.18 -0.77 8.18
N ILE A 131 13.12 -1.24 7.35
CA ILE A 131 13.79 -0.41 6.34
C ILE A 131 12.79 0.02 5.25
N GLU A 132 11.96 -0.89 4.77
CA GLU A 132 10.87 -0.58 3.84
C GLU A 132 10.00 0.56 4.36
N THR A 133 9.53 0.45 5.60
CA THR A 133 8.68 1.47 6.23
C THR A 133 9.36 2.84 6.27
N ILE A 134 10.63 2.90 6.66
CA ILE A 134 11.40 4.16 6.69
C ILE A 134 11.53 4.75 5.29
N LEU A 135 11.83 3.95 4.28
CA LEU A 135 11.96 4.41 2.90
C LEU A 135 10.65 4.96 2.34
N ILE A 136 9.54 4.26 2.56
CA ILE A 136 8.23 4.74 2.13
C ILE A 136 7.84 6.02 2.87
N PHE A 137 8.17 6.17 4.15
CA PHE A 137 7.98 7.43 4.87
C PHE A 137 8.77 8.58 4.26
N ILE A 138 10.04 8.35 3.87
CA ILE A 138 10.85 9.35 3.16
C ILE A 138 10.14 9.76 1.85
N TYR A 139 9.55 8.82 1.12
CA TYR A 139 8.84 9.12 -0.12
C TYR A 139 7.58 9.94 0.13
N ILE A 140 6.80 9.59 1.16
CA ILE A 140 5.59 10.31 1.56
C ILE A 140 5.95 11.75 1.98
N PHE A 141 6.91 11.93 2.89
CA PHE A 141 7.30 13.26 3.35
C PHE A 141 7.91 14.10 2.23
N SER A 142 8.68 13.50 1.33
CA SER A 142 9.19 14.19 0.13
C SER A 142 8.05 14.66 -0.78
N PHE A 143 7.00 13.86 -0.94
CA PHE A 143 5.81 14.24 -1.69
C PHE A 143 5.05 15.39 -1.00
N LEU A 144 4.75 15.25 0.30
CA LEU A 144 4.03 16.27 1.05
C LEU A 144 4.78 17.60 1.08
N TYR A 145 6.11 17.57 1.20
CA TYR A 145 6.95 18.75 1.13
C TYR A 145 6.93 19.44 -0.24
N GLU A 146 6.91 18.68 -1.34
CA GLU A 146 6.72 19.27 -2.68
C GLU A 146 5.32 19.92 -2.80
N GLN A 147 4.28 19.26 -2.29
CA GLN A 147 2.93 19.81 -2.33
C GLN A 147 2.78 21.09 -1.51
N SER A 148 3.44 21.19 -0.36
CA SER A 148 3.40 22.41 0.48
C SER A 148 4.04 23.63 -0.16
N LYS A 149 4.81 23.47 -1.25
CA LYS A 149 5.45 24.57 -1.99
C LYS A 149 4.63 25.06 -3.18
N ILE A 150 3.59 24.33 -3.54
CA ILE A 150 2.71 24.69 -4.67
C ILE A 150 1.65 25.63 -4.11
N ASP A 151 1.75 26.89 -4.51
CA ASP A 151 0.80 27.97 -4.13
C ASP A 151 -0.50 27.89 -4.96
N ASP A 152 -1.00 26.69 -5.19
CA ASP A 152 -2.19 26.45 -5.98
C ASP A 152 -3.43 26.52 -5.10
N SER A 153 -4.46 27.21 -5.60
CA SER A 153 -5.79 27.29 -4.98
C SER A 153 -6.52 25.94 -4.94
N GLU A 154 -5.96 24.91 -5.59
CA GLU A 154 -6.51 23.55 -5.53
C GLU A 154 -6.14 22.87 -4.21
N SER A 155 -7.16 22.42 -3.50
CA SER A 155 -7.00 21.71 -2.23
C SER A 155 -6.16 20.45 -2.42
N ILE A 156 -5.15 20.23 -1.57
CA ILE A 156 -4.34 18.99 -1.52
C ILE A 156 -5.20 17.72 -1.46
N PHE A 157 -6.42 17.83 -0.91
CA PHE A 157 -7.40 16.74 -0.83
C PHE A 157 -7.94 16.30 -2.21
N ASN A 158 -7.73 17.07 -3.27
CA ASN A 158 -8.06 16.69 -4.64
C ASN A 158 -6.97 15.81 -5.27
N ASN A 159 -5.76 15.82 -4.72
CA ASN A 159 -4.68 14.98 -5.18
C ASN A 159 -4.86 13.55 -4.65
N TYR A 160 -4.97 12.58 -5.56
CA TYR A 160 -5.12 11.17 -5.19
C TYR A 160 -3.94 10.61 -4.38
N LEU A 161 -2.72 11.12 -4.63
CA LEU A 161 -1.53 10.72 -3.88
C LEU A 161 -1.58 11.11 -2.41
N PHE A 162 -2.31 12.18 -2.08
CA PHE A 162 -2.53 12.53 -0.67
C PHE A 162 -3.23 11.38 0.07
N TRP A 163 -4.30 10.84 -0.50
CA TRP A 163 -5.06 9.74 0.10
C TRP A 163 -4.24 8.45 0.19
N ILE A 164 -3.45 8.14 -0.85
CA ILE A 164 -2.47 7.04 -0.81
C ILE A 164 -1.47 7.26 0.32
N SER A 165 -0.91 8.47 0.44
CA SER A 165 0.09 8.80 1.46
C SER A 165 -0.46 8.61 2.88
N ILE A 166 -1.66 9.12 3.16
CA ILE A 166 -2.30 8.96 4.47
C ILE A 166 -2.59 7.47 4.76
N GLY A 167 -3.10 6.73 3.77
CA GLY A 167 -3.33 5.29 3.90
C GLY A 167 -2.06 4.52 4.26
N LEU A 168 -0.95 4.82 3.59
CA LEU A 168 0.34 4.20 3.87
C LEU A 168 0.91 4.63 5.24
N LEU A 169 0.77 5.89 5.65
CA LEU A 169 1.21 6.33 6.97
C LEU A 169 0.50 5.57 8.08
N ILE A 170 -0.82 5.38 7.97
CA ILE A 170 -1.60 4.64 8.97
C ILE A 170 -1.21 3.15 8.96
N TYR A 171 -1.12 2.55 7.78
CA TYR A 171 -0.79 1.13 7.63
C TYR A 171 0.64 0.82 8.11
N LEU A 172 1.62 1.50 7.53
CA LEU A 172 3.03 1.25 7.86
C LEU A 172 3.38 1.73 9.27
N GLY A 173 2.78 2.83 9.74
CA GLY A 173 2.97 3.27 11.13
C GLY A 173 2.44 2.25 12.13
N GLY A 174 1.24 1.73 11.91
CA GLY A 174 0.65 0.69 12.76
C GLY A 174 1.43 -0.63 12.70
N SER A 175 1.76 -1.11 11.51
CA SER A 175 2.52 -2.35 11.33
C SER A 175 3.98 -2.25 11.80
N PHE A 176 4.63 -1.08 11.65
CA PHE A 176 5.99 -0.84 12.11
C PHE A 176 6.11 -1.00 13.63
N PHE A 177 5.22 -0.34 14.38
CA PHE A 177 5.22 -0.49 15.84
C PHE A 177 4.93 -1.92 16.27
N PHE A 178 3.99 -2.59 15.60
CA PHE A 178 3.70 -4.00 15.88
C PHE A 178 4.93 -4.88 15.60
N ASN A 179 5.59 -4.71 14.45
CA ASN A 179 6.77 -5.49 14.08
C ASN A 179 7.97 -5.29 15.02
N ILE A 180 8.13 -4.09 15.61
CA ILE A 180 9.16 -3.85 16.63
C ILE A 180 8.81 -4.57 17.94
N LEU A 181 7.55 -4.49 18.36
CA LEU A 181 7.11 -5.06 19.63
C LEU A 181 6.99 -6.58 19.58
N VAL A 182 6.75 -7.15 18.40
CA VAL A 182 6.50 -8.60 18.24
C VAL A 182 7.67 -9.46 18.73
N THR A 183 8.90 -8.95 18.64
CA THR A 183 10.10 -9.66 19.10
C THR A 183 10.16 -9.83 20.62
N GLU A 184 9.48 -8.95 21.35
CA GLU A 184 9.40 -8.93 22.82
C GLU A 184 8.09 -9.54 23.34
N MET A 185 7.12 -9.82 22.47
CA MET A 185 5.80 -10.35 22.83
C MET A 185 5.85 -11.87 23.06
N SER A 186 5.09 -12.33 24.05
CA SER A 186 4.74 -13.74 24.18
C SER A 186 3.75 -14.15 23.07
N LEU A 187 3.68 -15.47 22.77
CA LEU A 187 2.71 -15.99 21.79
C LEU A 187 1.25 -15.59 22.11
N ALA A 188 0.89 -15.55 23.37
CA ALA A 188 -0.47 -15.15 23.77
C ALA A 188 -0.74 -13.66 23.54
N GLU A 189 0.24 -12.79 23.72
CA GLU A 189 0.15 -11.38 23.40
C GLU A 189 0.11 -11.16 21.91
N PHE A 190 0.94 -11.88 21.14
CA PHE A 190 0.92 -11.85 19.68
C PHE A 190 -0.49 -12.17 19.15
N ASP A 191 -1.09 -13.27 19.56
CA ASP A 191 -2.44 -13.66 19.15
C ASP A 191 -3.49 -12.61 19.50
N ASN A 192 -3.35 -11.92 20.65
CA ASN A 192 -4.29 -10.90 21.07
C ASN A 192 -4.16 -9.57 20.30
N TYR A 193 -2.97 -9.23 19.81
CA TYR A 193 -2.73 -7.92 19.18
C TYR A 193 -2.62 -7.98 17.66
N TYR A 194 -2.34 -9.13 17.07
CA TYR A 194 -2.15 -9.28 15.63
C TYR A 194 -3.34 -8.79 14.79
N HIS A 195 -4.56 -8.99 15.29
CA HIS A 195 -5.77 -8.56 14.56
C HIS A 195 -5.92 -7.04 14.42
N TYR A 196 -5.22 -6.23 15.23
CA TYR A 196 -5.22 -4.77 15.05
C TYR A 196 -4.49 -4.34 13.78
N THR A 197 -3.56 -5.14 13.27
CA THR A 197 -2.90 -4.86 11.98
C THR A 197 -3.89 -4.87 10.84
N TYR A 198 -4.91 -5.74 10.88
CA TYR A 198 -5.97 -5.79 9.87
C TYR A 198 -6.80 -4.51 9.82
N ILE A 199 -6.97 -3.81 10.94
CA ILE A 199 -7.68 -2.53 10.96
C ILE A 199 -6.88 -1.48 10.21
N ALA A 200 -5.58 -1.40 10.42
CA ALA A 200 -4.70 -0.47 9.70
C ALA A 200 -4.68 -0.76 8.19
N GLU A 201 -4.65 -2.05 7.80
CA GLU A 201 -4.75 -2.47 6.41
C GLU A 201 -6.11 -2.09 5.79
N LEU A 202 -7.21 -2.32 6.50
CA LEU A 202 -8.54 -1.98 6.04
C LEU A 202 -8.68 -0.47 5.80
N VAL A 203 -8.18 0.35 6.73
CA VAL A 203 -8.16 1.82 6.57
C VAL A 203 -7.33 2.22 5.36
N LYS A 204 -6.14 1.63 5.16
CA LYS A 204 -5.33 1.83 3.94
C LYS A 204 -6.14 1.52 2.68
N ASN A 205 -6.80 0.37 2.62
CA ASN A 205 -7.55 -0.06 1.45
C ASN A 205 -8.74 0.86 1.16
N ILE A 206 -9.44 1.36 2.18
CA ILE A 206 -10.50 2.38 2.03
C ILE A 206 -9.92 3.67 1.44
N LEU A 207 -8.78 4.17 1.94
CA LEU A 207 -8.14 5.39 1.45
C LEU A 207 -7.61 5.23 0.03
N PHE A 208 -7.14 4.05 -0.34
CA PHE A 208 -6.75 3.73 -1.71
C PHE A 208 -7.96 3.72 -2.67
N LEU A 209 -9.12 3.25 -2.21
CA LEU A 209 -10.36 3.37 -2.97
C LEU A 209 -10.77 4.83 -3.15
N VAL A 210 -10.67 5.67 -2.12
CA VAL A 210 -10.90 7.11 -2.24
C VAL A 210 -9.99 7.72 -3.30
N ALA A 211 -8.70 7.35 -3.33
CA ALA A 211 -7.75 7.80 -4.35
C ALA A 211 -8.18 7.38 -5.77
N LEU A 212 -8.67 6.15 -5.95
CA LEU A 212 -9.18 5.67 -7.23
C LEU A 212 -10.42 6.46 -7.70
N PHE A 213 -11.35 6.77 -6.80
CA PHE A 213 -12.51 7.60 -7.10
C PHE A 213 -12.11 9.03 -7.49
N LYS A 214 -11.11 9.62 -6.83
CA LYS A 214 -10.59 10.96 -7.15
C LYS A 214 -10.02 11.02 -8.57
N ILE A 215 -9.18 10.05 -8.97
CA ILE A 215 -8.67 9.97 -10.35
C ILE A 215 -9.80 9.89 -11.37
N SER A 216 -10.78 9.03 -11.13
CA SER A 216 -11.91 8.84 -12.05
C SER A 216 -12.77 10.11 -12.19
N ALA A 217 -12.95 10.86 -11.10
CA ALA A 217 -13.73 12.10 -11.08
C ALA A 217 -13.02 13.23 -11.85
N VAL A 218 -11.70 13.41 -11.67
CA VAL A 218 -10.91 14.44 -12.36
C VAL A 218 -10.99 14.24 -13.87
N LYS A 219 -10.74 13.03 -14.36
CA LYS A 219 -10.79 12.74 -15.80
C LYS A 219 -12.19 12.87 -16.40
N LYS A 220 -13.25 12.58 -15.63
CA LYS A 220 -14.61 12.82 -16.09
C LYS A 220 -14.87 14.30 -16.34
N LYS A 221 -14.28 15.18 -15.51
CA LYS A 221 -14.41 16.64 -15.65
C LYS A 221 -13.67 17.17 -16.90
N GLU A 222 -12.49 16.59 -17.23
CA GLU A 222 -11.73 16.93 -18.44
C GLU A 222 -12.43 16.48 -19.73
N LEU A 223 -13.21 15.42 -19.69
CA LEU A 223 -13.94 14.87 -20.86
C LEU A 223 -15.25 15.60 -21.16
N ILE A 224 -15.76 16.44 -20.26
CA ILE A 224 -16.92 17.28 -20.54
C ILE A 224 -16.38 18.49 -21.30
N PRO A 225 -16.66 18.65 -22.62
CA PRO A 225 -16.25 19.83 -23.34
C PRO A 225 -16.86 21.03 -22.62
N GLN A 226 -16.04 22.01 -22.28
CA GLN A 226 -16.53 23.31 -21.86
C GLN A 226 -17.32 23.85 -23.07
N ILE A 227 -18.64 23.76 -23.00
CA ILE A 227 -19.50 24.43 -23.93
C ILE A 227 -19.21 25.91 -23.68
N GLN A 228 -18.31 26.51 -24.49
CA GLN A 228 -18.20 27.94 -24.59
C GLN A 228 -19.59 28.41 -25.06
N MET A 229 -20.40 28.91 -24.13
CA MET A 229 -21.57 29.62 -24.53
C MET A 229 -21.06 30.75 -25.44
N PRO A 230 -21.52 30.82 -26.71
CA PRO A 230 -21.19 31.96 -27.54
C PRO A 230 -21.70 33.18 -26.77
N TYR A 231 -20.78 34.09 -26.45
CA TYR A 231 -21.14 35.41 -25.97
C TYR A 231 -22.11 35.99 -27.02
N LEU A 232 -23.38 36.08 -26.69
CA LEU A 232 -24.30 36.90 -27.41
C LEU A 232 -23.87 38.34 -27.11
N ASP A 233 -23.01 38.90 -27.98
CA ASP A 233 -22.85 40.35 -28.07
C ASP A 233 -24.19 40.93 -28.46
N ILE A 234 -24.98 41.24 -27.44
CA ILE A 234 -26.13 42.09 -27.62
C ILE A 234 -25.59 43.52 -27.70
N ASP A 235 -25.19 43.92 -28.88
CA ASP A 235 -25.01 45.35 -29.21
C ASP A 235 -26.34 46.04 -28.99
N MET A 236 -26.52 46.59 -27.80
CA MET A 236 -27.59 47.55 -27.54
C MET A 236 -27.14 48.92 -28.03
N ASN A 237 -27.45 49.23 -29.32
CA ASN A 237 -27.51 50.59 -29.84
C ASN A 237 -28.86 51.26 -29.45
#